data_c804a8103b8a21fa5404cf24cc1d32fc
#
_entry.id   c804a8103b8a21fa5404cf24cc1d32fc
#
_cell.length_a   1.000
_cell.length_b   1.000
_cell.length_c   1.000
_cell.angle_alpha   90.00
_cell.angle_beta   90.00
_cell.angle_gamma   90.00
#
_symmetry.space_group_name_H-M   'P 1'
#
loop_
_entity.id
_entity.type
_entity.pdbx_description
1 polymer ?
#
loop_
_entity_poly.entity_id
_entity_poly.type
_entity_poly.pdbx_seq_one_letter_code
_entity_poly.pdbx_strand_id
1 'polypeptide(L)'
;MKLKFDRSYILIAAIALCLIMAACSPSGTNNADALTGAFTDKDLGIAIGGKAYYLREDSAALISALGDGYEYSEMVSCVYDGKDKTFAYDGVTVSTVPVDGKDITEMITITGGDYATLRGIKIGNTLGEVKAAYGEKWFDDGYLTYSISGDETDIHSERIQFEYSGDTVTRIFIYSPSY
;
A
#
# COMPACT_ATOMS: atom_id res chain seq x y z
N MET A 1 11.73 -60.45 -39.02
CA MET A 1 12.70 -59.85 -38.08
C MET A 1 11.92 -59.08 -37.03
N LYS A 2 11.78 -59.65 -35.81
CA LYS A 2 11.00 -59.04 -34.71
C LYS A 2 11.97 -58.28 -33.82
N LEU A 3 11.89 -56.96 -33.80
CA LEU A 3 12.64 -56.13 -32.83
C LEU A 3 12.03 -56.31 -31.43
N LYS A 4 12.82 -56.89 -30.53
CA LYS A 4 12.55 -56.89 -29.11
C LYS A 4 12.89 -55.51 -28.54
N PHE A 5 11.88 -54.74 -28.18
CA PHE A 5 12.07 -53.53 -27.39
C PHE A 5 12.30 -53.94 -25.92
N ASP A 6 13.48 -53.60 -25.42
CA ASP A 6 13.88 -53.92 -24.06
C ASP A 6 13.17 -52.97 -23.08
N ARG A 7 12.49 -53.53 -22.08
CA ARG A 7 11.70 -52.79 -21.07
C ARG A 7 12.52 -51.80 -20.23
N SER A 8 13.85 -51.96 -20.26
CA SER A 8 14.78 -51.10 -19.52
C SER A 8 14.84 -49.64 -20.05
N TYR A 9 14.63 -49.44 -21.35
CA TYR A 9 14.68 -48.08 -21.94
C TYR A 9 13.41 -47.24 -21.66
N ILE A 10 12.28 -47.86 -21.36
CA ILE A 10 11.03 -47.17 -21.03
C ILE A 10 11.09 -46.58 -19.63
N LEU A 11 11.80 -47.21 -18.70
CA LEU A 11 11.98 -46.72 -17.33
C LEU A 11 12.94 -45.54 -17.25
N ILE A 12 13.96 -45.47 -18.13
CA ILE A 12 14.91 -44.33 -18.15
C ILE A 12 14.29 -43.11 -18.81
N ALA A 13 13.43 -43.28 -19.80
CA ALA A 13 12.71 -42.16 -20.44
C ALA A 13 11.66 -41.49 -19.53
N ALA A 14 11.05 -42.28 -18.63
CA ALA A 14 10.05 -41.74 -17.67
C ALA A 14 10.71 -40.95 -16.51
N ILE A 15 11.93 -41.26 -16.13
CA ILE A 15 12.68 -40.54 -15.07
C ILE A 15 13.26 -39.21 -15.59
N ALA A 16 13.61 -39.13 -16.89
CA ALA A 16 14.15 -37.92 -17.49
C ALA A 16 13.08 -36.83 -17.73
N LEU A 17 11.77 -37.17 -17.76
CA LEU A 17 10.68 -36.21 -17.97
C LEU A 17 10.16 -35.57 -16.68
N CYS A 18 10.52 -36.07 -15.50
CA CYS A 18 10.12 -35.50 -14.19
C CYS A 18 11.09 -34.44 -13.65
N LEU A 19 12.19 -34.13 -14.32
CA LEU A 19 13.24 -33.22 -13.83
C LEU A 19 13.23 -31.81 -14.49
N ILE A 20 12.23 -31.46 -15.29
CA ILE A 20 12.15 -30.14 -15.98
C ILE A 20 11.04 -29.24 -15.44
N MET A 21 10.40 -29.60 -14.32
CA MET A 21 9.36 -28.76 -13.70
C MET A 21 9.81 -28.06 -12.40
N ALA A 22 11.09 -27.80 -12.26
CA ALA A 22 11.61 -27.11 -11.09
C ALA A 22 12.63 -26.04 -11.47
N ALA A 23 12.22 -25.00 -12.20
CA ALA A 23 12.96 -23.75 -12.30
C ALA A 23 12.09 -22.63 -12.92
N CYS A 24 10.99 -22.29 -12.30
CA CYS A 24 10.46 -20.93 -12.32
C CYS A 24 10.37 -20.47 -10.87
N SER A 25 11.52 -20.17 -10.28
CA SER A 25 11.59 -19.24 -9.18
C SER A 25 11.49 -17.85 -9.82
N PRO A 26 10.48 -17.05 -9.54
CA PRO A 26 10.57 -15.64 -9.82
C PRO A 26 11.70 -15.12 -8.96
N SER A 27 12.69 -14.51 -9.60
CA SER A 27 13.81 -13.80 -8.96
C SER A 27 13.24 -12.87 -7.89
N GLY A 28 13.76 -13.02 -6.69
CA GLY A 28 13.37 -12.23 -5.55
C GLY A 28 13.51 -10.75 -5.82
N THR A 29 12.40 -10.07 -6.00
CA THR A 29 12.26 -8.72 -5.54
C THR A 29 12.17 -8.80 -4.02
N ASN A 30 12.99 -8.00 -3.32
CA ASN A 30 12.88 -7.78 -1.89
C ASN A 30 11.51 -7.13 -1.64
N ASN A 31 10.46 -7.95 -1.57
CA ASN A 31 9.18 -7.52 -1.05
C ASN A 31 9.44 -7.24 0.43
N ALA A 32 9.23 -6.01 0.87
CA ALA A 32 8.86 -5.78 2.25
C ALA A 32 7.82 -6.87 2.57
N ASP A 33 8.08 -7.70 3.60
CA ASP A 33 7.19 -8.79 3.98
C ASP A 33 5.78 -8.24 4.00
N ALA A 34 4.90 -8.77 3.14
CA ALA A 34 3.57 -8.23 3.01
C ALA A 34 2.91 -8.21 4.38
N LEU A 35 2.54 -7.03 4.85
CA LEU A 35 1.93 -6.86 6.16
C LEU A 35 0.69 -7.74 6.24
N THR A 36 0.62 -8.59 7.24
CA THR A 36 -0.48 -9.51 7.50
C THR A 36 -0.98 -9.37 8.93
N GLY A 37 -2.21 -9.83 9.19
CA GLY A 37 -2.80 -9.76 10.52
C GLY A 37 -3.59 -8.48 10.78
N ALA A 38 -3.72 -8.08 12.05
CA ALA A 38 -4.50 -6.91 12.45
C ALA A 38 -3.93 -5.62 11.87
N PHE A 39 -4.80 -4.63 11.64
CA PHE A 39 -4.41 -3.28 11.25
C PHE A 39 -3.60 -2.60 12.37
N THR A 40 -2.50 -1.95 12.03
CA THR A 40 -1.57 -1.31 12.95
C THR A 40 -0.99 -0.02 12.36
N ASP A 41 -0.23 0.74 13.15
CA ASP A 41 0.56 1.90 12.71
C ASP A 41 1.47 1.62 11.51
N LYS A 42 1.95 0.37 11.38
CA LYS A 42 2.77 -0.07 10.23
C LYS A 42 2.01 -0.11 8.90
N ASP A 43 0.70 0.00 8.93
CA ASP A 43 -0.16 0.03 7.74
C ASP A 43 -0.37 1.46 7.21
N LEU A 44 -0.01 2.46 8.01
CA LEU A 44 -0.23 3.87 7.72
C LEU A 44 0.87 4.45 6.84
N GLY A 45 0.85 4.09 5.58
CA GLY A 45 1.84 4.56 4.61
C GLY A 45 1.63 4.00 3.20
N ILE A 46 2.57 4.33 2.32
CA ILE A 46 2.60 3.86 0.93
C ILE A 46 3.96 3.27 0.57
N ALA A 47 3.98 2.46 -0.48
CA ALA A 47 5.20 1.90 -1.05
C ALA A 47 5.56 2.61 -2.35
N ILE A 48 6.78 3.17 -2.45
CA ILE A 48 7.34 3.77 -3.65
C ILE A 48 8.66 3.06 -3.98
N GLY A 49 8.74 2.46 -5.17
CA GLY A 49 9.96 1.77 -5.58
C GLY A 49 10.37 0.61 -4.67
N GLY A 50 9.42 -0.04 -3.99
CA GLY A 50 9.67 -1.13 -3.04
C GLY A 50 10.10 -0.68 -1.63
N LYS A 51 10.15 0.63 -1.36
CA LYS A 51 10.42 1.20 -0.05
C LYS A 51 9.13 1.75 0.58
N ALA A 52 8.93 1.51 1.86
CA ALA A 52 7.81 2.05 2.63
C ALA A 52 8.09 3.47 3.12
N TYR A 53 7.04 4.30 3.11
CA TYR A 53 7.01 5.66 3.66
C TYR A 53 5.76 5.81 4.50
N TYR A 54 5.91 6.30 5.72
CA TYR A 54 4.86 6.27 6.73
C TYR A 54 4.32 7.66 7.05
N LEU A 55 3.10 7.70 7.58
CA LEU A 55 2.60 8.88 8.27
C LEU A 55 3.49 9.22 9.49
N ARG A 56 3.41 10.46 9.93
CA ARG A 56 4.12 11.00 11.12
C ARG A 56 5.64 10.99 10.99
N GLU A 57 6.17 10.69 9.80
CA GLU A 57 7.59 10.84 9.47
C GLU A 57 7.87 12.15 8.73
N ASP A 58 9.13 12.59 8.75
CA ASP A 58 9.62 13.69 7.93
C ASP A 58 9.36 13.40 6.45
N SER A 59 8.60 14.26 5.79
CA SER A 59 8.12 14.05 4.41
C SER A 59 9.22 14.14 3.36
N ALA A 60 10.40 14.70 3.69
CA ALA A 60 11.46 14.97 2.71
C ALA A 60 11.86 13.71 1.91
N ALA A 61 11.92 12.54 2.57
CA ALA A 61 12.27 11.29 1.91
C ALA A 61 11.17 10.80 0.96
N LEU A 62 9.89 10.95 1.32
CA LEU A 62 8.73 10.61 0.49
C LEU A 62 8.65 11.55 -0.72
N ILE A 63 8.73 12.87 -0.52
CA ILE A 63 8.71 13.86 -1.58
C ILE A 63 9.86 13.63 -2.57
N SER A 64 11.08 13.37 -2.06
CA SER A 64 12.22 13.03 -2.90
C SER A 64 12.00 11.75 -3.75
N ALA A 65 11.32 10.74 -3.19
CA ALA A 65 11.03 9.50 -3.91
C ALA A 65 9.95 9.67 -4.98
N LEU A 66 9.00 10.59 -4.77
CA LEU A 66 7.97 10.94 -5.74
C LEU A 66 8.50 11.87 -6.85
N GLY A 67 9.62 12.58 -6.61
CA GLY A 67 10.26 13.50 -7.56
C GLY A 67 9.69 14.91 -7.54
N ASP A 68 10.05 15.72 -8.57
CA ASP A 68 9.76 17.16 -8.60
C ASP A 68 8.50 17.53 -9.41
N GLY A 69 7.74 16.51 -9.86
CA GLY A 69 6.58 16.70 -10.75
C GLY A 69 5.27 17.01 -10.02
N TYR A 70 5.27 17.88 -9.02
CA TYR A 70 4.09 18.22 -8.21
C TYR A 70 3.62 19.66 -8.40
N GLU A 71 2.33 19.88 -8.19
CA GLU A 71 1.77 21.19 -7.88
C GLU A 71 1.91 21.44 -6.38
N TYR A 72 2.44 22.62 -6.01
CA TYR A 72 2.68 23.00 -4.63
C TYR A 72 1.69 24.04 -4.15
N SER A 73 1.17 23.87 -2.94
CA SER A 73 0.43 24.89 -2.21
C SER A 73 0.77 24.87 -0.72
N GLU A 74 0.58 26.01 -0.05
CA GLU A 74 0.78 26.12 1.40
C GLU A 74 -0.25 27.08 2.01
N MET A 75 -0.56 26.86 3.28
CA MET A 75 -1.42 27.73 4.08
C MET A 75 -0.89 27.82 5.51
N VAL A 76 -1.25 28.89 6.21
CA VAL A 76 -0.91 29.00 7.65
C VAL A 76 -1.59 27.88 8.40
N SER A 77 -0.84 27.12 9.20
CA SER A 77 -1.40 26.04 10.00
C SER A 77 -2.34 26.57 11.07
N CYS A 78 -3.47 25.90 11.26
CA CYS A 78 -4.40 26.20 12.34
C CYS A 78 -3.99 25.57 13.68
N VAL A 79 -3.06 24.61 13.66
CA VAL A 79 -2.70 23.78 14.82
C VAL A 79 -1.26 24.03 15.27
N TYR A 80 -0.34 24.25 14.33
CA TYR A 80 1.10 24.38 14.59
C TYR A 80 1.63 25.76 14.19
N ASP A 81 2.77 26.14 14.75
CA ASP A 81 3.50 27.30 14.28
C ASP A 81 4.16 27.00 12.93
N GLY A 82 3.69 27.67 11.86
CA GLY A 82 4.23 27.50 10.52
C GLY A 82 3.14 27.33 9.46
N LYS A 83 3.44 26.54 8.43
CA LYS A 83 2.55 26.34 7.28
C LYS A 83 2.32 24.88 7.01
N ASP A 84 1.06 24.51 6.83
CA ASP A 84 0.67 23.25 6.22
C ASP A 84 0.98 23.32 4.73
N LYS A 85 1.54 22.24 4.18
CA LYS A 85 1.96 22.16 2.78
C LYS A 85 1.28 20.98 2.08
N THR A 86 1.00 21.17 0.80
CA THR A 86 0.42 20.14 -0.06
C THR A 86 1.27 19.98 -1.31
N PHE A 87 1.63 18.74 -1.61
CA PHE A 87 2.36 18.32 -2.80
C PHE A 87 1.44 17.39 -3.61
N ALA A 88 0.85 17.92 -4.69
CA ALA A 88 -0.10 17.19 -5.51
C ALA A 88 0.59 16.67 -6.78
N TYR A 89 0.76 15.36 -6.87
CA TYR A 89 1.27 14.65 -8.04
C TYR A 89 0.11 14.03 -8.84
N ASP A 90 0.39 13.56 -10.03
CA ASP A 90 -0.56 12.74 -10.78
C ASP A 90 -0.81 11.42 -10.04
N GLY A 91 -2.02 11.26 -9.52
CA GLY A 91 -2.48 10.06 -8.82
C GLY A 91 -2.14 9.96 -7.32
N VAL A 92 -1.34 10.86 -6.74
CA VAL A 92 -1.09 10.90 -5.30
C VAL A 92 -0.90 12.31 -4.79
N THR A 93 -1.43 12.62 -3.61
CA THR A 93 -1.22 13.89 -2.92
C THR A 93 -0.65 13.62 -1.53
N VAL A 94 0.37 14.38 -1.14
CA VAL A 94 0.97 14.35 0.19
C VAL A 94 0.71 15.68 0.88
N SER A 95 0.06 15.64 2.04
CA SER A 95 -0.13 16.81 2.91
C SER A 95 0.72 16.70 4.15
N THR A 96 1.32 17.81 4.56
CA THR A 96 2.24 17.87 5.70
C THR A 96 1.88 18.99 6.65
N VAL A 97 2.28 18.82 7.91
CA VAL A 97 2.16 19.82 8.96
C VAL A 97 3.53 20.16 9.51
N PRO A 98 3.75 21.42 9.96
CA PRO A 98 5.04 21.84 10.53
C PRO A 98 5.15 21.40 11.99
N VAL A 99 6.05 20.50 12.30
CA VAL A 99 6.34 20.04 13.66
C VAL A 99 7.85 20.10 13.89
N ASP A 100 8.30 20.80 14.92
CA ASP A 100 9.71 20.94 15.32
C ASP A 100 10.66 21.33 14.15
N GLY A 101 10.17 22.22 13.27
CA GLY A 101 10.93 22.72 12.12
C GLY A 101 11.04 21.75 10.95
N LYS A 102 10.24 20.68 10.95
CA LYS A 102 10.12 19.70 9.87
C LYS A 102 8.72 19.69 9.29
N ASP A 103 8.61 19.28 8.05
CA ASP A 103 7.33 19.00 7.39
C ASP A 103 6.97 17.53 7.60
N ILE A 104 6.09 17.25 8.55
CA ILE A 104 5.70 15.90 8.92
C ILE A 104 4.51 15.46 8.06
N THR A 105 4.59 14.27 7.47
CA THR A 105 3.52 13.69 6.67
C THR A 105 2.28 13.43 7.53
N GLU A 106 1.17 14.10 7.23
CA GLU A 106 -0.10 13.97 7.94
C GLU A 106 -1.15 13.19 7.15
N MET A 107 -1.19 13.41 5.84
CA MET A 107 -2.13 12.73 4.96
C MET A 107 -1.47 12.33 3.65
N ILE A 108 -1.82 11.14 3.18
CA ILE A 108 -1.52 10.67 1.83
C ILE A 108 -2.85 10.29 1.19
N THR A 109 -3.16 10.89 0.04
CA THR A 109 -4.37 10.59 -0.74
C THR A 109 -3.96 9.96 -2.06
N ILE A 110 -4.46 8.75 -2.36
CA ILE A 110 -4.24 8.08 -3.64
C ILE A 110 -5.52 8.20 -4.47
N THR A 111 -5.39 8.70 -5.70
CA THR A 111 -6.50 8.88 -6.65
C THR A 111 -6.27 8.16 -7.97
N GLY A 112 -5.08 7.58 -8.19
CA GLY A 112 -4.74 6.90 -9.45
C GLY A 112 -3.28 6.46 -9.49
N GLY A 113 -2.78 6.24 -10.71
CA GLY A 113 -1.40 5.80 -10.94
C GLY A 113 -1.11 4.39 -10.41
N ASP A 114 0.18 4.08 -10.28
CA ASP A 114 0.67 2.79 -9.77
C ASP A 114 0.93 2.80 -8.25
N TYR A 115 0.37 3.78 -7.55
CA TYR A 115 0.52 3.89 -6.10
C TYR A 115 -0.32 2.85 -5.37
N ALA A 116 0.26 2.28 -4.32
CA ALA A 116 -0.38 1.25 -3.51
C ALA A 116 -0.18 1.52 -2.01
N THR A 117 -1.12 1.08 -1.21
CA THR A 117 -0.94 0.96 0.24
C THR A 117 0.15 -0.07 0.56
N LEU A 118 0.61 -0.12 1.80
CA LEU A 118 1.63 -1.10 2.23
C LEU A 118 1.14 -2.56 2.17
N ARG A 119 -0.18 -2.79 2.09
CA ARG A 119 -0.78 -4.11 1.84
C ARG A 119 -1.12 -4.34 0.35
N GLY A 120 -0.67 -3.47 -0.55
CA GLY A 120 -0.78 -3.64 -2.00
C GLY A 120 -2.12 -3.22 -2.61
N ILE A 121 -3.02 -2.58 -1.84
CA ILE A 121 -4.30 -2.10 -2.38
C ILE A 121 -4.09 -0.81 -3.18
N LYS A 122 -4.68 -0.79 -4.38
CA LYS A 122 -4.65 0.31 -5.35
C LYS A 122 -6.06 0.76 -5.72
N ILE A 123 -6.14 1.88 -6.42
CA ILE A 123 -7.37 2.27 -7.12
C ILE A 123 -7.75 1.17 -8.12
N GLY A 124 -9.03 0.83 -8.16
CA GLY A 124 -9.57 -0.24 -9.00
C GLY A 124 -9.65 -1.63 -8.33
N ASN A 125 -9.03 -1.83 -7.16
CA ASN A 125 -9.26 -3.06 -6.39
C ASN A 125 -10.70 -3.15 -5.88
N THR A 126 -11.16 -4.36 -5.64
CA THR A 126 -12.49 -4.63 -5.07
C THR A 126 -12.49 -4.48 -3.55
N LEU A 127 -13.66 -4.21 -2.95
CA LEU A 127 -13.82 -4.22 -1.49
C LEU A 127 -13.51 -5.60 -0.88
N GLY A 128 -13.74 -6.68 -1.64
CA GLY A 128 -13.35 -8.03 -1.24
C GLY A 128 -11.83 -8.17 -1.09
N GLU A 129 -11.04 -7.61 -2.02
CA GLU A 129 -9.58 -7.59 -1.94
C GLU A 129 -9.08 -6.74 -0.77
N VAL A 130 -9.72 -5.58 -0.50
CA VAL A 130 -9.42 -4.75 0.67
C VAL A 130 -9.63 -5.55 1.96
N LYS A 131 -10.79 -6.20 2.12
CA LYS A 131 -11.10 -7.02 3.31
C LYS A 131 -10.16 -8.21 3.44
N ALA A 132 -9.79 -8.85 2.33
CA ALA A 132 -8.80 -9.92 2.34
C ALA A 132 -7.42 -9.44 2.82
N ALA A 133 -7.02 -8.21 2.46
CA ALA A 133 -5.74 -7.62 2.85
C ALA A 133 -5.73 -7.12 4.31
N TYR A 134 -6.80 -6.47 4.77
CA TYR A 134 -6.86 -5.76 6.06
C TYR A 134 -7.66 -6.50 7.13
N GLY A 135 -8.45 -7.53 6.76
CA GLY A 135 -9.27 -8.33 7.67
C GLY A 135 -10.66 -7.74 7.92
N GLU A 136 -11.36 -8.33 8.91
CA GLU A 136 -12.79 -8.06 9.14
C GLU A 136 -13.08 -6.94 10.16
N LYS A 137 -12.05 -6.29 10.72
CA LYS A 137 -12.21 -5.22 11.71
C LYS A 137 -12.31 -3.85 11.04
N TRP A 138 -13.31 -3.67 10.25
CA TRP A 138 -13.64 -2.41 9.56
C TRP A 138 -15.00 -1.88 10.00
N PHE A 139 -15.24 -0.60 9.75
CA PHE A 139 -16.57 0.02 9.89
C PHE A 139 -16.87 0.89 8.69
N ASP A 140 -18.15 1.23 8.53
CA ASP A 140 -18.65 2.07 7.43
C ASP A 140 -19.10 3.42 8.00
N ASP A 141 -18.31 4.45 7.72
CA ASP A 141 -18.60 5.87 8.02
C ASP A 141 -18.80 6.68 6.73
N GLY A 142 -19.27 6.03 5.67
CA GLY A 142 -19.32 6.53 4.30
C GLY A 142 -18.12 6.09 3.47
N TYR A 143 -17.18 5.42 4.10
CA TYR A 143 -16.00 4.77 3.55
C TYR A 143 -15.85 3.38 4.18
N LEU A 144 -15.14 2.48 3.51
CA LEU A 144 -14.66 1.28 4.19
C LEU A 144 -13.41 1.69 4.99
N THR A 145 -13.52 1.75 6.32
CA THR A 145 -12.53 2.36 7.22
C THR A 145 -11.88 1.33 8.14
N TYR A 146 -10.56 1.42 8.28
CA TYR A 146 -9.75 0.77 9.31
C TYR A 146 -9.06 1.84 10.13
N SER A 147 -9.18 1.80 11.46
CA SER A 147 -8.51 2.71 12.39
C SER A 147 -7.66 1.96 13.41
N ILE A 148 -6.66 2.65 13.97
CA ILE A 148 -5.77 2.06 14.99
C ILE A 148 -6.55 1.65 16.25
N SER A 149 -7.48 2.48 16.69
CA SER A 149 -8.34 2.17 17.84
C SER A 149 -9.37 1.06 17.55
N GLY A 150 -9.77 0.90 16.28
CA GLY A 150 -10.88 0.03 15.87
C GLY A 150 -12.25 0.51 16.35
N ASP A 151 -12.35 1.72 16.88
CA ASP A 151 -13.58 2.36 17.38
C ASP A 151 -14.03 3.42 16.36
N GLU A 152 -15.25 3.25 15.80
CA GLU A 152 -15.83 4.18 14.82
C GLU A 152 -16.09 5.57 15.40
N THR A 153 -16.25 5.68 16.73
CA THR A 153 -16.50 6.95 17.44
C THR A 153 -15.21 7.73 17.75
N ASP A 154 -14.04 7.08 17.68
CA ASP A 154 -12.75 7.72 17.90
C ASP A 154 -12.27 8.42 16.62
N ILE A 155 -12.71 9.65 16.44
CA ILE A 155 -12.35 10.50 15.28
C ILE A 155 -10.88 10.93 15.27
N HIS A 156 -10.16 10.77 16.38
CA HIS A 156 -8.75 11.16 16.50
C HIS A 156 -7.78 10.03 16.19
N SER A 157 -8.28 8.80 16.03
CA SER A 157 -7.44 7.66 15.68
C SER A 157 -6.94 7.75 14.24
N GLU A 158 -5.64 7.48 14.03
CA GLU A 158 -5.06 7.31 12.71
C GLU A 158 -5.78 6.19 11.96
N ARG A 159 -5.97 6.39 10.65
CA ARG A 159 -6.80 5.49 9.86
C ARG A 159 -6.45 5.45 8.38
N ILE A 160 -6.95 4.41 7.73
CA ILE A 160 -7.03 4.30 6.29
C ILE A 160 -8.50 4.17 5.89
N GLN A 161 -8.90 4.94 4.89
CA GLN A 161 -10.27 4.94 4.35
C GLN A 161 -10.25 4.66 2.87
N PHE A 162 -11.12 3.80 2.43
CA PHE A 162 -11.33 3.45 1.03
C PHE A 162 -12.67 4.00 0.57
N GLU A 163 -12.63 5.05 -0.26
CA GLU A 163 -13.81 5.50 -1.01
C GLU A 163 -14.07 4.52 -2.15
N TYR A 164 -15.33 4.22 -2.43
CA TYR A 164 -15.68 3.22 -3.43
C TYR A 164 -16.93 3.60 -4.22
N SER A 165 -17.04 3.03 -5.41
CA SER A 165 -18.27 3.08 -6.24
C SER A 165 -18.64 1.67 -6.65
N GLY A 166 -19.82 1.20 -6.24
CA GLY A 166 -20.17 -0.21 -6.34
C GLY A 166 -19.25 -1.07 -5.49
N ASP A 167 -18.48 -1.97 -6.10
CA ASP A 167 -17.50 -2.82 -5.41
C ASP A 167 -16.05 -2.39 -5.69
N THR A 168 -15.82 -1.18 -6.21
CA THR A 168 -14.50 -0.77 -6.70
C THR A 168 -13.99 0.45 -5.94
N VAL A 169 -12.75 0.38 -5.44
CA VAL A 169 -12.04 1.48 -4.77
C VAL A 169 -11.74 2.59 -5.77
N THR A 170 -12.17 3.81 -5.45
CA THR A 170 -12.00 5.02 -6.28
C THR A 170 -11.04 6.03 -5.70
N ARG A 171 -10.80 6.00 -4.38
CA ARG A 171 -9.84 6.85 -3.68
C ARG A 171 -9.42 6.19 -2.36
N ILE A 172 -8.19 6.45 -1.94
CA ILE A 172 -7.68 5.96 -0.66
C ILE A 172 -7.14 7.15 0.12
N PHE A 173 -7.56 7.27 1.38
CA PHE A 173 -7.03 8.24 2.33
C PHE A 173 -6.27 7.51 3.43
N ILE A 174 -5.05 7.93 3.71
CA ILE A 174 -4.24 7.45 4.82
C ILE A 174 -3.90 8.70 5.61
N TYR A 175 -4.42 8.83 6.83
CA TYR A 175 -4.23 10.07 7.55
C TYR A 175 -4.19 9.91 9.08
N SER A 176 -3.56 10.89 9.69
CA SER A 176 -3.44 11.07 11.13
C SER A 176 -4.05 12.40 11.51
N PRO A 177 -5.16 12.42 12.25
CA PRO A 177 -5.72 13.68 12.75
C PRO A 177 -4.72 14.40 13.66
N SER A 178 -4.52 15.68 13.43
CA SER A 178 -3.49 16.52 14.11
C SER A 178 -3.93 17.17 15.42
N TYR A 179 -4.90 16.64 16.11
CA TYR A 179 -5.44 17.31 17.32
C TYR A 179 -5.30 16.50 18.57
#